data_45720d7a05da9810139c8db5bd58e018
#
_entry.id   45720d7a05da9810139c8db5bd58e018
#
_cell.length_a   1.000
_cell.length_b   1.000
_cell.length_c   1.000
_cell.angle_alpha   90.00
_cell.angle_beta   90.00
_cell.angle_gamma   90.00
#
_symmetry.space_group_name_H-M   'P 1'
#
loop_
_entity.id
_entity.type
_entity.pdbx_description
1 polymer ?
#
loop_
_entity_poly.entity_id
_entity_poly.type
_entity_poly.pdbx_seq_one_letter_code
_entity_poly.pdbx_strand_id
1 'polypeptide(L)'
;MVNDNSRNILVISAHPDDLELGASFAVMKYVRDGYDVYSVLVTDGERGGDAAVRIREAEEAAKILGIKDIFRLKCPDTNLPKESELIEKLESFYYKYLPEVVITHTTKERHQDHVQVSNASRIAFRKSSTIIMYRSV
;
A
#
# COMPACT_ATOMS: atom_id res chain seq x y z
N MET A 1 9.68 -3.44 21.27
CA MET A 1 10.14 -2.06 21.47
C MET A 1 9.92 -1.27 20.19
N VAL A 2 9.17 -0.19 20.26
CA VAL A 2 8.96 0.67 19.10
C VAL A 2 10.29 1.38 18.83
N ASN A 3 10.78 1.30 17.60
CA ASN A 3 11.95 2.06 17.20
C ASN A 3 11.51 3.49 16.91
N ASP A 4 11.70 4.40 17.88
CA ASP A 4 11.31 5.81 17.76
C ASP A 4 12.05 6.52 16.61
N ASN A 5 13.05 5.87 16.02
CA ASN A 5 13.82 6.39 14.89
C ASN A 5 13.42 5.76 13.56
N SER A 6 12.31 5.01 13.52
CA SER A 6 11.83 4.44 12.26
C SER A 6 11.47 5.57 11.30
N ARG A 7 12.04 5.53 10.10
CA ARG A 7 11.68 6.43 9.01
C ARG A 7 11.04 5.65 7.86
N ASN A 8 10.44 4.52 8.20
CA ASN A 8 9.78 3.68 7.22
C ASN A 8 8.34 4.11 7.02
N ILE A 9 7.92 4.13 5.78
CA ILE A 9 6.54 4.39 5.38
C ILE A 9 6.09 3.27 4.48
N LEU A 10 4.88 2.75 4.72
CA LEU A 10 4.26 1.78 3.85
C LEU A 10 3.09 2.42 3.11
N VAL A 11 3.02 2.21 1.81
CA VAL A 11 1.87 2.61 0.98
C VAL A 11 1.17 1.34 0.52
N ILE A 12 -0.10 1.22 0.87
CA ILE A 12 -0.90 0.03 0.56
C ILE A 12 -1.82 0.35 -0.61
N SER A 13 -1.78 -0.48 -1.64
CA SER A 13 -2.59 -0.33 -2.85
C SER A 13 -3.28 -1.64 -3.19
N ALA A 14 -4.55 -1.57 -3.55
CA ALA A 14 -5.29 -2.75 -4.00
C ALA A 14 -4.83 -3.21 -5.38
N HIS A 15 -4.61 -2.28 -6.29
CA HIS A 15 -4.25 -2.55 -7.69
C HIS A 15 -3.09 -1.66 -8.15
N PRO A 16 -2.37 -2.06 -9.22
CA PRO A 16 -1.46 -1.14 -9.90
C PRO A 16 -2.20 0.13 -10.32
N ASP A 17 -1.53 1.28 -10.31
CA ASP A 17 -2.01 2.64 -10.58
C ASP A 17 -2.69 3.33 -9.39
N ASP A 18 -3.19 2.62 -8.39
CA ASP A 18 -3.87 3.25 -7.24
C ASP A 18 -2.96 4.27 -6.54
N LEU A 19 -1.75 3.87 -6.22
CA LEU A 19 -0.76 4.73 -5.56
C LEU A 19 -0.44 5.95 -6.42
N GLU A 20 -0.17 5.73 -7.70
CA GLU A 20 0.24 6.79 -8.63
C GLU A 20 -0.85 7.84 -8.79
N LEU A 21 -2.11 7.41 -8.87
CA LEU A 21 -3.25 8.30 -9.04
C LEU A 21 -3.66 9.01 -7.76
N GLY A 22 -3.53 8.35 -6.60
CA GLY A 22 -4.08 8.86 -5.35
C GLY A 22 -3.08 9.34 -4.31
N ALA A 23 -1.84 8.85 -4.34
CA ALA A 23 -0.88 9.07 -3.26
C ALA A 23 0.49 9.58 -3.70
N SER A 24 0.72 9.83 -4.99
CA SER A 24 2.05 10.18 -5.50
C SER A 24 2.65 11.41 -4.84
N PHE A 25 1.86 12.45 -4.60
CA PHE A 25 2.38 13.67 -3.97
C PHE A 25 2.84 13.41 -2.53
N ALA A 26 2.08 12.65 -1.76
CA ALA A 26 2.46 12.30 -0.39
C ALA A 26 3.75 11.46 -0.39
N VAL A 27 3.85 10.50 -1.28
CA VAL A 27 5.05 9.66 -1.43
C VAL A 27 6.27 10.53 -1.77
N MET A 28 6.14 11.40 -2.76
CA MET A 28 7.25 12.28 -3.18
C MET A 28 7.72 13.17 -2.04
N LYS A 29 6.79 13.70 -1.26
CA LYS A 29 7.13 14.54 -0.11
C LYS A 29 7.93 13.76 0.93
N TYR A 30 7.48 12.57 1.29
CA TYR A 30 8.18 11.75 2.28
C TYR A 30 9.55 11.30 1.79
N VAL A 31 9.67 10.91 0.53
CA VAL A 31 10.97 10.56 -0.07
C VAL A 31 11.93 11.75 0.00
N ARG A 32 11.45 12.95 -0.38
CA ARG A 32 12.25 14.17 -0.31
C ARG A 32 12.72 14.46 1.12
N ASP A 33 11.86 14.19 2.09
CA ASP A 33 12.17 14.45 3.50
C ASP A 33 13.04 13.35 4.15
N GLY A 34 13.51 12.40 3.35
CA GLY A 34 14.47 11.37 3.80
C GLY A 34 13.84 10.10 4.37
N TYR A 35 12.54 9.89 4.17
CA TYR A 35 11.87 8.65 4.58
C TYR A 35 12.12 7.53 3.59
N ASP A 36 12.13 6.30 4.09
CA ASP A 36 12.19 5.09 3.29
C ASP A 36 10.77 4.62 2.99
N VAL A 37 10.33 4.75 1.74
CA VAL A 37 8.97 4.41 1.33
C VAL A 37 8.95 3.07 0.61
N TYR A 38 8.08 2.18 1.06
CA TYR A 38 7.84 0.87 0.46
C TYR A 38 6.38 0.76 0.04
N SER A 39 6.14 0.07 -1.06
CA SER A 39 4.79 -0.19 -1.57
C SER A 39 4.39 -1.63 -1.30
N VAL A 40 3.19 -1.85 -0.77
CA VAL A 40 2.58 -3.18 -0.65
C VAL A 40 1.41 -3.22 -1.62
N LEU A 41 1.55 -4.02 -2.67
CA LEU A 41 0.55 -4.18 -3.72
C LEU A 41 -0.24 -5.46 -3.48
N VAL A 42 -1.53 -5.32 -3.22
CA VAL A 42 -2.37 -6.46 -2.81
C VAL A 42 -2.69 -7.39 -3.97
N THR A 43 -3.05 -6.85 -5.14
CA THR A 43 -3.28 -7.64 -6.35
C THR A 43 -2.42 -7.12 -7.50
N ASP A 44 -2.24 -7.96 -8.52
CA ASP A 44 -1.56 -7.54 -9.75
C ASP A 44 -2.50 -6.81 -10.74
N GLY A 45 -3.77 -6.67 -10.39
CA GLY A 45 -4.75 -6.02 -11.26
C GLY A 45 -5.06 -6.81 -12.53
N GLU A 46 -5.00 -8.13 -12.46
CA GLU A 46 -5.07 -9.01 -13.63
C GLU A 46 -6.42 -8.95 -14.36
N ARG A 47 -7.47 -8.50 -13.69
CA ARG A 47 -8.78 -8.32 -14.36
C ARG A 47 -8.89 -7.01 -15.13
N GLY A 48 -7.99 -6.07 -14.90
CA GLY A 48 -7.99 -4.77 -15.57
C GLY A 48 -7.00 -4.66 -16.73
N GLY A 49 -6.31 -5.75 -17.10
CA GLY A 49 -5.35 -5.75 -18.18
C GLY A 49 -4.29 -6.83 -18.01
N ASP A 50 -3.24 -6.76 -18.84
CA ASP A 50 -2.11 -7.68 -18.76
C ASP A 50 -1.33 -7.42 -17.47
N ALA A 51 -1.31 -8.40 -16.57
CA ALA A 51 -0.65 -8.28 -15.28
C ALA A 51 0.85 -7.99 -15.41
N ALA A 52 1.54 -8.64 -16.32
CA ALA A 52 2.98 -8.44 -16.52
C ALA A 52 3.29 -7.00 -16.94
N VAL A 53 2.48 -6.43 -17.84
CA VAL A 53 2.64 -5.04 -18.30
C VAL A 53 2.36 -4.08 -17.14
N ARG A 54 1.27 -4.30 -16.41
CA ARG A 54 0.88 -3.42 -15.30
C ARG A 54 1.93 -3.43 -14.18
N ILE A 55 2.50 -4.57 -13.87
CA ILE A 55 3.55 -4.69 -12.85
C ILE A 55 4.81 -3.96 -13.28
N ARG A 56 5.21 -4.10 -14.56
CA ARG A 56 6.37 -3.40 -15.09
C ARG A 56 6.20 -1.90 -15.00
N GLU A 57 5.03 -1.39 -15.36
CA GLU A 57 4.69 0.03 -15.26
C GLU A 57 4.74 0.50 -13.80
N ALA A 58 4.22 -0.29 -12.87
CA ALA A 58 4.27 0.02 -11.46
C ALA A 58 5.71 0.07 -10.93
N GLU A 59 6.56 -0.84 -11.36
CA GLU A 59 7.98 -0.85 -10.98
C GLU A 59 8.72 0.38 -11.53
N GLU A 60 8.43 0.78 -12.76
CA GLU A 60 9.02 1.99 -13.35
C GLU A 60 8.56 3.25 -12.62
N ALA A 61 7.27 3.34 -12.31
CA ALA A 61 6.72 4.47 -11.55
C ALA A 61 7.34 4.54 -10.15
N ALA A 62 7.51 3.39 -9.48
CA ALA A 62 8.14 3.33 -8.17
C ALA A 62 9.56 3.89 -8.18
N LYS A 63 10.34 3.57 -9.21
CA LYS A 63 11.70 4.13 -9.37
C LYS A 63 11.67 5.65 -9.52
N ILE A 64 10.76 6.17 -10.33
CA ILE A 64 10.60 7.61 -10.54
C ILE A 64 10.21 8.31 -9.23
N LEU A 65 9.31 7.71 -8.45
CA LEU A 65 8.85 8.26 -7.18
C LEU A 65 9.86 8.11 -6.04
N GLY A 66 10.87 7.28 -6.20
CA GLY A 66 11.87 7.03 -5.16
C GLY A 66 11.44 5.98 -4.14
N ILE A 67 10.47 5.14 -4.47
CA ILE A 67 10.03 4.02 -3.64
C ILE A 67 11.13 2.95 -3.65
N LYS A 68 11.49 2.44 -2.48
CA LYS A 68 12.62 1.51 -2.34
C LYS A 68 12.30 0.12 -2.85
N ASP A 69 11.09 -0.38 -2.63
CA ASP A 69 10.70 -1.71 -3.08
C ASP A 69 9.18 -1.83 -3.17
N ILE A 70 8.73 -2.79 -3.98
CA ILE A 70 7.33 -3.16 -4.11
C ILE A 70 7.17 -4.61 -3.66
N PHE A 71 6.29 -4.83 -2.68
CA PHE A 71 5.95 -6.17 -2.19
C PHE A 71 4.58 -6.56 -2.73
N ARG A 72 4.55 -7.61 -3.56
CA ARG A 72 3.32 -8.09 -4.19
C ARG A 72 2.73 -9.24 -3.38
N LEU A 73 1.50 -9.08 -2.90
CA LEU A 73 0.80 -10.17 -2.18
C LEU A 73 0.17 -11.19 -3.13
N LYS A 74 -0.07 -10.78 -4.38
CA LYS A 74 -0.66 -11.62 -5.44
C LYS A 74 -2.01 -12.22 -5.05
N CYS A 75 -2.81 -11.49 -4.29
CA CYS A 75 -4.19 -11.86 -4.02
C CYS A 75 -5.01 -11.77 -5.32
N PRO A 76 -6.05 -12.61 -5.49
CA PRO A 76 -6.90 -12.53 -6.68
C PRO A 76 -7.59 -11.17 -6.79
N ASP A 77 -7.47 -10.53 -7.95
CA ASP A 77 -8.15 -9.27 -8.25
C ASP A 77 -9.66 -9.47 -8.20
N THR A 78 -10.37 -8.57 -7.53
CA THR A 78 -11.83 -8.58 -7.29
C THR A 78 -12.33 -9.75 -6.44
N ASN A 79 -11.45 -10.59 -5.93
CA ASN A 79 -11.80 -11.73 -5.08
C ASN A 79 -10.74 -11.88 -3.98
N LEU A 80 -10.61 -10.85 -3.15
CA LEU A 80 -9.65 -10.83 -2.05
C LEU A 80 -9.99 -11.87 -1.00
N PRO A 81 -8.99 -12.36 -0.24
CA PRO A 81 -9.27 -13.25 0.88
C PRO A 81 -10.14 -12.55 1.92
N LYS A 82 -10.71 -13.33 2.83
CA LYS A 82 -11.52 -12.78 3.93
C LYS A 82 -10.67 -11.80 4.76
N GLU A 83 -11.36 -10.90 5.45
CA GLU A 83 -10.72 -9.80 6.17
C GLU A 83 -9.63 -10.28 7.14
N SER A 84 -9.89 -11.34 7.92
CA SER A 84 -8.93 -11.85 8.89
C SER A 84 -7.62 -12.31 8.24
N GLU A 85 -7.69 -12.94 7.09
CA GLU A 85 -6.51 -13.38 6.35
C GLU A 85 -5.74 -12.19 5.76
N LEU A 86 -6.46 -11.22 5.22
CA LEU A 86 -5.82 -10.01 4.67
C LEU A 86 -5.14 -9.20 5.77
N ILE A 87 -5.78 -9.07 6.93
CA ILE A 87 -5.18 -8.42 8.10
C ILE A 87 -3.87 -9.10 8.46
N GLU A 88 -3.86 -10.42 8.55
CA GLU A 88 -2.66 -11.18 8.91
C GLU A 88 -1.51 -10.95 7.93
N LYS A 89 -1.81 -10.96 6.64
CA LYS A 89 -0.81 -10.68 5.60
C LYS A 89 -0.22 -9.29 5.74
N LEU A 90 -1.05 -8.28 5.96
CA LEU A 90 -0.61 -6.90 6.12
C LEU A 90 0.13 -6.68 7.44
N GLU A 91 -0.33 -7.30 8.52
CA GLU A 91 0.29 -7.16 9.83
C GLU A 91 1.73 -7.68 9.85
N SER A 92 2.07 -8.66 9.01
CA SER A 92 3.45 -9.12 8.87
C SER A 92 4.39 -8.00 8.42
N PHE A 93 3.92 -7.09 7.60
CA PHE A 93 4.70 -5.92 7.18
C PHE A 93 4.85 -4.90 8.31
N TYR A 94 3.84 -4.78 9.17
CA TYR A 94 3.96 -3.92 10.34
C TYR A 94 5.14 -4.34 11.22
N TYR A 95 5.21 -5.62 11.55
CA TYR A 95 6.27 -6.11 12.44
C TYR A 95 7.65 -6.10 11.79
N LYS A 96 7.72 -6.26 10.49
CA LYS A 96 9.00 -6.23 9.77
C LYS A 96 9.55 -4.82 9.60
N TYR A 97 8.69 -3.84 9.28
CA TYR A 97 9.13 -2.49 8.94
C TYR A 97 8.85 -1.45 10.01
N LEU A 98 7.97 -1.72 10.96
CA LEU A 98 7.58 -0.79 12.02
C LEU A 98 7.30 0.61 11.45
N PRO A 99 6.40 0.75 10.48
CA PRO A 99 6.20 2.02 9.80
C PRO A 99 5.67 3.09 10.74
N GLU A 100 6.25 4.28 10.67
CA GLU A 100 5.74 5.47 11.35
C GLU A 100 4.43 5.92 10.72
N VAL A 101 4.37 5.90 9.38
CA VAL A 101 3.20 6.31 8.61
C VAL A 101 2.79 5.19 7.67
N VAL A 102 1.49 4.96 7.60
CA VAL A 102 0.89 4.05 6.62
C VAL A 102 -0.08 4.86 5.77
N ILE A 103 0.06 4.76 4.45
CA ILE A 103 -0.80 5.42 3.48
C ILE A 103 -1.65 4.33 2.83
N THR A 104 -2.97 4.40 2.96
CA THR A 104 -3.88 3.38 2.46
C THR A 104 -5.15 3.99 1.91
N HIS A 105 -5.99 3.15 1.29
CA HIS A 105 -7.28 3.59 0.74
C HIS A 105 -8.19 4.17 1.82
N THR A 106 -8.97 5.20 1.44
CA THR A 106 -10.00 5.73 2.32
C THR A 106 -11.14 4.73 2.48
N THR A 107 -11.85 4.79 3.62
CA THR A 107 -13.05 3.98 3.86
C THR A 107 -14.23 4.39 3.00
N LYS A 108 -14.15 5.54 2.33
CA LYS A 108 -15.23 6.09 1.49
C LYS A 108 -15.13 5.70 0.02
N GLU A 109 -14.29 4.72 -0.28
CA GLU A 109 -14.17 4.18 -1.64
C GLU A 109 -15.39 3.36 -2.04
N ARG A 110 -15.64 3.28 -3.35
CA ARG A 110 -16.75 2.49 -3.91
C ARG A 110 -16.30 1.13 -4.43
N HIS A 111 -15.02 1.00 -4.80
CA HIS A 111 -14.50 -0.28 -5.30
C HIS A 111 -14.37 -1.26 -4.13
N GLN A 112 -14.93 -2.47 -4.29
CA GLN A 112 -14.96 -3.47 -3.22
C GLN A 112 -13.56 -3.79 -2.68
N ASP A 113 -12.56 -3.90 -3.55
CA ASP A 113 -11.19 -4.20 -3.13
C ASP A 113 -10.59 -3.07 -2.31
N HIS A 114 -10.85 -1.82 -2.70
CA HIS A 114 -10.37 -0.64 -1.96
C HIS A 114 -10.98 -0.60 -0.56
N VAL A 115 -12.28 -0.90 -0.44
CA VAL A 115 -12.95 -0.96 0.87
C VAL A 115 -12.36 -2.05 1.74
N GLN A 116 -12.15 -3.25 1.19
CA GLN A 116 -11.56 -4.36 1.93
C GLN A 116 -10.13 -4.06 2.38
N VAL A 117 -9.32 -3.49 1.49
CA VAL A 117 -7.94 -3.10 1.82
C VAL A 117 -7.92 -2.01 2.90
N SER A 118 -8.82 -1.02 2.78
CA SER A 118 -8.93 0.04 3.78
C SER A 118 -9.26 -0.52 5.16
N ASN A 119 -10.28 -1.37 5.26
CA ASN A 119 -10.68 -1.97 6.53
C ASN A 119 -9.59 -2.84 7.14
N ALA A 120 -8.95 -3.68 6.34
CA ALA A 120 -7.87 -4.54 6.80
C ALA A 120 -6.64 -3.75 7.24
N SER A 121 -6.27 -2.70 6.49
CA SER A 121 -5.11 -1.85 6.80
C SER A 121 -5.27 -1.14 8.14
N ARG A 122 -6.45 -0.60 8.41
CA ARG A 122 -6.71 0.12 9.67
C ARG A 122 -6.49 -0.77 10.88
N ILE A 123 -6.82 -2.04 10.76
CA ILE A 123 -6.62 -3.00 11.84
C ILE A 123 -5.18 -3.49 11.89
N ALA A 124 -4.62 -3.87 10.74
CA ALA A 124 -3.26 -4.39 10.65
C ALA A 124 -2.21 -3.39 11.14
N PHE A 125 -2.42 -2.10 10.85
CA PHE A 125 -1.47 -1.03 11.18
C PHE A 125 -1.94 -0.14 12.34
N ARG A 126 -2.81 -0.64 13.22
CA ARG A 126 -3.37 0.12 14.34
C ARG A 126 -2.33 0.67 15.30
N LYS A 127 -1.13 0.09 15.32
CA LYS A 127 -0.03 0.53 16.19
C LYS A 127 0.87 1.60 15.56
N SER A 128 0.68 1.89 14.27
CA SER A 128 1.43 2.97 13.61
C SER A 128 0.96 4.33 14.12
N SER A 129 1.88 5.30 14.20
CA SER A 129 1.58 6.63 14.72
C SER A 129 0.56 7.36 13.87
N THR A 130 0.59 7.17 12.54
CA THR A 130 -0.25 7.91 11.61
C THR A 130 -0.70 7.00 10.48
N ILE A 131 -2.00 7.05 10.19
CA ILE A 131 -2.57 6.43 9.00
C ILE A 131 -3.15 7.54 8.14
N ILE A 132 -2.62 7.69 6.93
CA ILE A 132 -3.11 8.64 5.93
C ILE A 132 -3.95 7.87 4.93
N MET A 133 -5.12 8.39 4.60
CA MET A 133 -6.00 7.76 3.63
C MET A 133 -6.06 8.56 2.35
N TYR A 134 -6.01 7.85 1.21
CA TYR A 134 -6.12 8.46 -0.10
C TYR A 134 -7.31 7.90 -0.87
N ARG A 135 -7.76 8.65 -1.84
CA ARG A 135 -8.79 8.23 -2.76
C ARG A 135 -8.16 8.05 -4.14
N SER A 136 -8.26 6.85 -4.67
CA SER A 136 -7.90 6.59 -6.06
C SER A 136 -9.15 6.79 -6.92
N VAL A 137 -8.97 7.42 -8.03
CA VAL A 137 -10.10 7.78 -8.90
C VAL A 137 -10.52 6.61 -9.79
#